data_05cc59090e1b8ed32e2ed309eb2d7e72
#
_entry.id   05cc59090e1b8ed32e2ed309eb2d7e72
#
_cell.length_a   1.000
_cell.length_b   1.000
_cell.length_c   1.000
_cell.angle_alpha   90.00
_cell.angle_beta   90.00
_cell.angle_gamma   90.00
#
_symmetry.space_group_name_H-M   'P 1'
#
loop_
_entity.id
_entity.type
_entity.pdbx_description
1 polymer ?
#
loop_
_entity_poly.entity_id
_entity_poly.type
_entity_poly.pdbx_seq_one_letter_code
_entity_poly.pdbx_strand_id
1 'polypeptide(L)'
;MTTARTSLARRLTAPAVALLAGTGIALAPGIAQANTSGGTAVAAAPAVAPNQAAQTAVDTALAQQGKPYAWGGAGPDSFDCSGLAQFAYAAAGVSLPHSSSMQSTLGVPVDRANLQPGDLVFFYSPVSHVAIYIGNGQIVQASTYGQPVSVTNLDYMPGYNSARRIV
;
A
#
# COMPACT_ATOMS: atom_id res chain seq x y z
N MET A 1 26.88 -52.52 -11.62
CA MET A 1 28.04 -52.00 -10.87
C MET A 1 27.58 -50.94 -9.91
N THR A 2 27.60 -51.28 -8.66
CA THR A 2 27.09 -50.58 -7.49
C THR A 2 28.08 -49.51 -7.04
N THR A 3 27.65 -48.31 -6.74
CA THR A 3 28.33 -47.49 -5.72
C THR A 3 27.34 -46.58 -5.01
N ALA A 4 27.05 -46.98 -3.80
CA ALA A 4 26.42 -46.15 -2.76
C ALA A 4 27.44 -45.10 -2.25
N ARG A 5 26.96 -43.87 -1.96
CA ARG A 5 27.70 -42.93 -1.10
C ARG A 5 26.80 -42.38 0.00
N THR A 6 27.19 -42.73 1.13
CA THR A 6 26.83 -42.54 2.51
C THR A 6 26.64 -41.08 2.92
N SER A 7 25.59 -40.87 3.68
CA SER A 7 25.24 -39.65 4.45
C SER A 7 26.24 -39.37 5.58
N LEU A 8 26.55 -38.10 5.79
CA LEU A 8 27.17 -37.64 7.05
C LEU A 8 26.24 -36.61 7.71
N ALA A 9 25.54 -37.06 8.74
CA ALA A 9 24.84 -36.23 9.69
C ALA A 9 25.83 -35.54 10.62
N ARG A 10 25.86 -34.20 10.63
CA ARG A 10 26.53 -33.43 11.67
C ARG A 10 25.50 -32.97 12.70
N ARG A 11 25.57 -33.60 13.86
CA ARG A 11 24.94 -33.12 15.10
C ARG A 11 25.80 -31.98 15.64
N LEU A 12 25.19 -30.82 15.91
CA LEU A 12 25.81 -29.77 16.72
C LEU A 12 25.00 -29.61 17.99
N THR A 13 25.67 -29.82 19.08
CA THR A 13 25.29 -29.71 20.48
C THR A 13 25.16 -28.28 20.90
N ALA A 14 24.09 -27.99 21.67
CA ALA A 14 23.92 -26.75 22.40
C ALA A 14 24.74 -26.74 23.69
N PRO A 15 25.23 -25.60 24.15
CA PRO A 15 25.58 -25.40 25.55
C PRO A 15 24.48 -24.61 26.29
N ALA A 16 24.07 -25.16 27.40
CA ALA A 16 23.29 -24.48 28.45
C ALA A 16 24.25 -23.56 29.23
N VAL A 17 23.79 -22.35 29.54
CA VAL A 17 24.45 -21.49 30.55
C VAL A 17 23.43 -21.00 31.55
N ALA A 18 23.87 -21.10 32.79
CA ALA A 18 23.13 -21.05 34.04
C ALA A 18 22.62 -19.66 34.46
N LEU A 19 21.58 -19.71 35.30
CA LEU A 19 21.05 -18.63 36.15
C LEU A 19 22.13 -18.04 37.07
N LEU A 20 22.06 -16.72 37.28
CA LEU A 20 22.50 -16.07 38.50
C LEU A 20 21.44 -15.04 38.93
N ALA A 21 20.86 -15.30 40.10
CA ALA A 21 19.98 -14.41 40.82
C ALA A 21 20.82 -13.31 41.51
N GLY A 22 20.35 -12.08 41.43
CA GLY A 22 20.91 -10.94 42.14
C GLY A 22 19.79 -10.03 42.64
N THR A 23 19.44 -10.16 43.90
CA THR A 23 18.56 -9.28 44.67
C THR A 23 19.29 -7.97 45.00
N GLY A 24 18.66 -6.83 44.71
CA GLY A 24 19.16 -5.52 45.13
C GLY A 24 18.03 -4.50 45.17
N ILE A 25 17.43 -4.33 46.36
CA ILE A 25 16.47 -3.26 46.68
C ILE A 25 17.27 -2.00 47.01
N ALA A 26 17.02 -0.90 46.33
CA ALA A 26 17.38 0.45 46.79
C ALA A 26 16.26 1.43 46.44
N LEU A 27 15.51 1.81 47.47
CA LEU A 27 14.64 2.99 47.46
C LEU A 27 15.52 4.24 47.60
N ALA A 28 15.32 5.22 46.76
CA ALA A 28 15.67 6.61 47.03
C ALA A 28 14.57 7.52 46.52
N PRO A 29 14.02 8.43 47.35
CA PRO A 29 13.11 9.46 46.90
C PRO A 29 13.94 10.71 46.50
N GLY A 30 13.66 11.27 45.35
CA GLY A 30 14.40 12.46 44.94
C GLY A 30 13.68 13.28 43.85
N ILE A 31 12.98 14.27 44.38
CA ILE A 31 12.72 15.61 43.82
C ILE A 31 12.14 15.73 42.42
N ALA A 32 10.89 16.19 42.42
CA ALA A 32 10.25 16.91 41.35
C ALA A 32 11.07 18.15 40.94
N GLN A 33 11.52 18.20 39.71
CA GLN A 33 11.90 19.48 39.06
C GLN A 33 10.89 19.78 38.00
N ALA A 34 10.01 20.70 38.31
CA ALA A 34 9.21 21.41 37.33
C ALA A 34 10.17 22.28 36.48
N ASN A 35 10.40 21.89 35.25
CA ASN A 35 11.07 22.73 34.26
C ASN A 35 10.01 23.34 33.36
N THR A 36 9.52 24.50 33.76
CA THR A 36 8.76 25.42 32.95
C THR A 36 9.72 26.10 31.99
N SER A 37 9.85 25.56 30.79
CA SER A 37 10.39 26.29 29.65
C SER A 37 9.37 26.19 28.54
N GLY A 38 8.66 27.30 28.33
CA GLY A 38 7.71 27.48 27.22
C GLY A 38 8.44 27.40 25.89
N GLY A 39 8.39 26.24 25.29
CA GLY A 39 8.65 26.02 23.88
C GLY A 39 7.37 25.46 23.30
N THR A 40 6.68 26.23 22.50
CA THR A 40 5.58 25.72 21.65
C THR A 40 6.16 24.70 20.71
N ALA A 41 6.22 23.46 21.15
CA ALA A 41 6.40 22.33 20.24
C ALA A 41 5.15 22.34 19.34
N VAL A 42 5.31 22.79 18.11
CA VAL A 42 4.36 22.52 17.04
C VAL A 42 4.35 21.00 16.93
N ALA A 43 3.34 20.37 17.52
CA ALA A 43 3.12 18.95 17.34
C ALA A 43 2.95 18.77 15.83
N ALA A 44 3.94 18.14 15.19
CA ALA A 44 3.76 17.63 13.85
C ALA A 44 2.51 16.76 13.90
N ALA A 45 1.50 17.11 13.12
CA ALA A 45 0.31 16.28 12.99
C ALA A 45 0.80 14.86 12.67
N PRO A 46 0.30 13.83 13.37
CA PRO A 46 0.69 12.45 13.06
C PRO A 46 0.43 12.25 11.56
N ALA A 47 1.47 11.86 10.84
CA ALA A 47 1.30 11.39 9.47
C ALA A 47 0.22 10.30 9.56
N VAL A 48 -0.95 10.55 8.99
CA VAL A 48 -2.05 9.59 9.00
C VAL A 48 -1.50 8.37 8.28
N ALA A 49 -1.29 7.29 9.04
CA ALA A 49 -0.93 6.02 8.44
C ALA A 49 -1.98 5.72 7.37
N PRO A 50 -1.57 5.26 6.16
CA PRO A 50 -2.52 4.93 5.12
C PRO A 50 -3.57 4.01 5.75
N ASN A 51 -4.84 4.34 5.55
CA ASN A 51 -5.95 3.52 6.03
C ASN A 51 -5.68 2.08 5.57
N GLN A 52 -5.83 1.11 6.46
CA GLN A 52 -5.54 -0.31 6.16
C GLN A 52 -6.28 -0.78 4.90
N ALA A 53 -7.49 -0.28 4.67
CA ALA A 53 -8.24 -0.59 3.45
C ALA A 53 -7.56 -0.04 2.19
N ALA A 54 -7.03 1.19 2.24
CA ALA A 54 -6.27 1.77 1.14
C ALA A 54 -4.99 0.96 0.85
N GLN A 55 -4.26 0.54 1.88
CA GLN A 55 -3.08 -0.30 1.71
C GLN A 55 -3.43 -1.67 1.12
N THR A 56 -4.51 -2.31 1.59
CA THR A 56 -5.00 -3.58 1.02
C THR A 56 -5.32 -3.42 -0.47
N ALA A 57 -5.96 -2.33 -0.87
CA ALA A 57 -6.25 -2.06 -2.27
C ALA A 57 -4.98 -1.88 -3.10
N VAL A 58 -3.99 -1.14 -2.59
CA VAL A 58 -2.67 -0.97 -3.24
C VAL A 58 -1.98 -2.32 -3.43
N ASP A 59 -1.85 -3.10 -2.37
CA ASP A 59 -1.16 -4.39 -2.40
C ASP A 59 -1.85 -5.37 -3.36
N THR A 60 -3.19 -5.38 -3.34
CA THR A 60 -4.00 -6.21 -4.24
C THR A 60 -3.78 -5.81 -5.70
N ALA A 61 -3.78 -4.52 -6.02
CA ALA A 61 -3.54 -4.04 -7.39
C ALA A 61 -2.12 -4.36 -7.86
N LEU A 62 -1.11 -4.16 -7.01
CA LEU A 62 0.29 -4.49 -7.29
C LEU A 62 0.49 -5.99 -7.56
N ALA A 63 -0.24 -6.84 -6.88
CA ALA A 63 -0.21 -8.29 -7.11
C ALA A 63 -0.77 -8.70 -8.48
N GLN A 64 -1.47 -7.81 -9.19
CA GLN A 64 -2.00 -8.07 -10.54
C GLN A 64 -1.03 -7.68 -11.67
N GLN A 65 0.14 -7.13 -11.36
CA GLN A 65 1.13 -6.76 -12.38
C GLN A 65 1.43 -7.94 -13.32
N GLY A 66 1.59 -7.62 -14.61
CA GLY A 66 1.83 -8.61 -15.65
C GLY A 66 0.56 -9.25 -16.24
N LYS A 67 -0.61 -9.11 -15.62
CA LYS A 67 -1.86 -9.61 -16.16
C LYS A 67 -2.33 -8.79 -17.35
N PRO A 68 -2.93 -9.41 -18.37
CA PRO A 68 -3.30 -8.73 -19.60
C PRO A 68 -4.45 -7.73 -19.38
N TYR A 69 -4.45 -6.69 -20.21
CA TYR A 69 -5.60 -5.82 -20.35
C TYR A 69 -6.69 -6.50 -21.18
N ALA A 70 -7.92 -6.41 -20.72
CA ALA A 70 -9.12 -6.76 -21.50
C ALA A 70 -10.24 -5.79 -21.17
N TRP A 71 -10.90 -5.25 -22.19
CA TRP A 71 -12.06 -4.37 -22.00
C TRP A 71 -13.17 -5.11 -21.23
N GLY A 72 -13.71 -4.49 -20.18
CA GLY A 72 -14.69 -5.13 -19.28
C GLY A 72 -14.08 -6.16 -18.34
N GLY A 73 -12.77 -6.31 -18.29
CA GLY A 73 -12.08 -7.21 -17.37
C GLY A 73 -12.08 -6.66 -15.94
N ALA A 74 -12.52 -7.48 -14.99
CA ALA A 74 -12.54 -7.17 -13.55
C ALA A 74 -11.84 -8.25 -12.70
N GLY A 75 -10.93 -9.02 -13.33
CA GLY A 75 -10.16 -10.07 -12.67
C GLY A 75 -10.88 -11.43 -12.62
N PRO A 76 -10.19 -12.46 -12.14
CA PRO A 76 -8.77 -12.43 -11.72
C PRO A 76 -7.76 -12.51 -12.87
N ASP A 77 -8.17 -12.88 -14.10
CA ASP A 77 -7.24 -13.22 -15.19
C ASP A 77 -6.86 -12.02 -16.06
N SER A 78 -7.74 -11.03 -16.16
CA SER A 78 -7.53 -9.83 -16.96
C SER A 78 -8.28 -8.63 -16.38
N PHE A 79 -7.85 -7.42 -16.73
CA PHE A 79 -8.40 -6.19 -16.18
C PHE A 79 -8.54 -5.11 -17.23
N ASP A 80 -9.58 -4.27 -17.12
CA ASP A 80 -9.54 -2.89 -17.56
C ASP A 80 -9.20 -1.94 -16.39
N CYS A 81 -9.08 -0.65 -16.67
CA CYS A 81 -8.66 0.34 -15.68
C CYS A 81 -9.59 0.39 -14.44
N SER A 82 -10.90 0.46 -14.67
CA SER A 82 -11.91 0.53 -13.60
C SER A 82 -12.15 -0.81 -12.93
N GLY A 83 -11.98 -1.91 -13.66
CA GLY A 83 -12.06 -3.27 -13.14
C GLY A 83 -10.90 -3.61 -12.22
N LEU A 84 -9.69 -3.13 -12.50
CA LEU A 84 -8.55 -3.25 -11.58
C LEU A 84 -8.83 -2.50 -10.27
N ALA A 85 -9.32 -1.26 -10.34
CA ALA A 85 -9.69 -0.49 -9.16
C ALA A 85 -10.82 -1.19 -8.37
N GLN A 86 -11.87 -1.65 -9.06
CA GLN A 86 -12.97 -2.41 -8.45
C GLN A 86 -12.47 -3.67 -7.72
N PHE A 87 -11.64 -4.48 -8.38
CA PHE A 87 -11.07 -5.71 -7.82
C PHE A 87 -10.21 -5.44 -6.58
N ALA A 88 -9.35 -4.42 -6.67
CA ALA A 88 -8.46 -4.05 -5.59
C ALA A 88 -9.22 -3.57 -4.34
N TYR A 89 -10.21 -2.73 -4.53
CA TYR A 89 -11.03 -2.22 -3.44
C TYR A 89 -11.99 -3.27 -2.87
N ALA A 90 -12.49 -4.21 -3.68
CA ALA A 90 -13.30 -5.32 -3.19
C ALA A 90 -12.52 -6.19 -2.19
N ALA A 91 -11.22 -6.40 -2.38
CA ALA A 91 -10.35 -7.10 -1.42
C ALA A 91 -10.23 -6.34 -0.08
N ALA A 92 -10.41 -5.02 -0.10
CA ALA A 92 -10.46 -4.17 1.08
C ALA A 92 -11.88 -4.04 1.69
N GLY A 93 -12.86 -4.78 1.17
CA GLY A 93 -14.26 -4.73 1.62
C GLY A 93 -15.06 -3.54 1.09
N VAL A 94 -14.55 -2.83 0.09
CA VAL A 94 -15.17 -1.64 -0.49
C VAL A 94 -15.67 -1.95 -1.91
N SER A 95 -16.95 -1.75 -2.15
CA SER A 95 -17.56 -1.97 -3.47
C SER A 95 -17.46 -0.71 -4.33
N LEU A 96 -16.88 -0.83 -5.52
CA LEU A 96 -16.83 0.22 -6.53
C LEU A 96 -17.61 -0.18 -7.79
N PRO A 97 -18.25 0.76 -8.50
CA PRO A 97 -18.84 0.49 -9.81
C PRO A 97 -17.75 0.21 -10.84
N HIS A 98 -18.04 -0.63 -11.85
CA HIS A 98 -17.13 -0.90 -12.95
C HIS A 98 -17.20 0.20 -14.02
N SER A 99 -16.80 1.40 -13.65
CA SER A 99 -16.77 2.57 -14.56
C SER A 99 -15.88 3.66 -13.96
N SER A 100 -14.86 4.09 -14.68
CA SER A 100 -13.96 5.17 -14.26
C SER A 100 -14.71 6.49 -14.05
N SER A 101 -15.68 6.80 -14.92
CA SER A 101 -16.52 7.99 -14.79
C SER A 101 -17.38 7.96 -13.52
N MET A 102 -17.98 6.82 -13.17
CA MET A 102 -18.75 6.70 -11.92
C MET A 102 -17.82 6.71 -10.70
N GLN A 103 -16.67 6.04 -10.75
CA GLN A 103 -15.69 6.06 -9.67
C GLN A 103 -15.18 7.47 -9.38
N SER A 104 -15.07 8.34 -10.39
CA SER A 104 -14.62 9.73 -10.21
C SER A 104 -15.59 10.62 -9.44
N THR A 105 -16.80 10.16 -9.19
CA THR A 105 -17.81 10.88 -8.38
C THR A 105 -17.89 10.40 -6.93
N LEU A 106 -17.13 9.34 -6.58
CA LEU A 106 -17.16 8.74 -5.25
C LEU A 106 -16.12 9.36 -4.32
N GLY A 107 -16.27 9.09 -3.02
CA GLY A 107 -15.33 9.51 -1.99
C GLY A 107 -15.16 11.03 -1.88
N VAL A 108 -14.02 11.46 -1.36
CA VAL A 108 -13.69 12.88 -1.21
C VAL A 108 -12.66 13.32 -2.26
N PRO A 109 -12.78 14.54 -2.81
CA PRO A 109 -11.81 15.07 -3.75
C PRO A 109 -10.45 15.26 -3.06
N VAL A 110 -9.37 14.98 -3.78
CA VAL A 110 -8.00 15.13 -3.31
C VAL A 110 -7.21 15.98 -4.30
N ASP A 111 -6.53 17.00 -3.78
CA ASP A 111 -5.59 17.78 -4.58
C ASP A 111 -4.38 16.91 -4.95
N ARG A 112 -3.84 17.11 -6.15
CA ARG A 112 -2.67 16.36 -6.64
C ARG A 112 -1.49 16.39 -5.68
N ALA A 113 -1.27 17.51 -4.98
CA ALA A 113 -0.19 17.67 -4.01
C ALA A 113 -0.39 16.87 -2.71
N ASN A 114 -1.62 16.42 -2.45
CA ASN A 114 -2.03 15.71 -1.24
C ASN A 114 -2.35 14.22 -1.48
N LEU A 115 -1.92 13.68 -2.62
CA LEU A 115 -2.12 12.28 -2.96
C LEU A 115 -1.47 11.35 -1.94
N GLN A 116 -2.21 10.31 -1.56
CA GLN A 116 -1.75 9.24 -0.66
C GLN A 116 -1.98 7.87 -1.31
N PRO A 117 -1.19 6.85 -0.95
CA PRO A 117 -1.42 5.50 -1.44
C PRO A 117 -2.87 5.05 -1.25
N GLY A 118 -3.45 4.51 -2.32
CA GLY A 118 -4.87 4.13 -2.40
C GLY A 118 -5.75 5.17 -3.08
N ASP A 119 -5.36 6.43 -3.20
CA ASP A 119 -6.19 7.40 -3.93
C ASP A 119 -6.38 6.96 -5.39
N LEU A 120 -7.60 7.10 -5.88
CA LEU A 120 -7.92 6.90 -7.30
C LEU A 120 -7.60 8.17 -8.07
N VAL A 121 -6.82 8.04 -9.13
CA VAL A 121 -6.43 9.13 -10.02
C VAL A 121 -7.11 8.95 -11.35
N PHE A 122 -7.78 10.02 -11.83
CA PHE A 122 -8.59 10.01 -13.04
C PHE A 122 -7.96 10.85 -14.13
N PHE A 123 -8.17 10.40 -15.37
CA PHE A 123 -7.55 11.02 -16.54
C PHE A 123 -8.58 11.30 -17.62
N TYR A 124 -8.24 12.31 -18.44
CA TYR A 124 -8.99 12.83 -19.60
C TYR A 124 -10.26 13.58 -19.24
N SER A 125 -10.81 14.30 -20.20
CA SER A 125 -12.07 15.04 -20.10
C SER A 125 -12.88 14.79 -21.37
N PRO A 126 -13.99 14.04 -21.28
CA PRO A 126 -14.56 13.41 -20.08
C PRO A 126 -13.67 12.30 -19.52
N VAL A 127 -13.84 12.00 -18.22
CA VAL A 127 -13.09 10.93 -17.53
C VAL A 127 -13.31 9.59 -18.24
N SER A 128 -12.23 8.98 -18.68
CA SER A 128 -12.25 7.69 -19.40
C SER A 128 -11.17 6.70 -18.92
N HIS A 129 -10.33 7.10 -17.98
CA HIS A 129 -9.31 6.23 -17.40
C HIS A 129 -9.13 6.50 -15.89
N VAL A 130 -8.73 5.47 -15.16
CA VAL A 130 -8.45 5.50 -13.73
C VAL A 130 -7.22 4.65 -13.40
N ALA A 131 -6.44 5.09 -12.42
CA ALA A 131 -5.33 4.35 -11.83
C ALA A 131 -5.36 4.49 -10.31
N ILE A 132 -4.64 3.62 -9.60
CA ILE A 132 -4.48 3.68 -8.15
C ILE A 132 -3.10 4.29 -7.85
N TYR A 133 -3.08 5.36 -7.07
CA TYR A 133 -1.83 5.96 -6.60
C TYR A 133 -1.18 5.07 -5.53
N ILE A 134 0.11 4.82 -5.67
CA ILE A 134 0.86 3.90 -4.79
C ILE A 134 1.97 4.59 -3.99
N GLY A 135 2.04 5.92 -4.08
CA GLY A 135 3.08 6.71 -3.43
C GLY A 135 4.24 7.07 -4.37
N ASN A 136 5.10 7.99 -3.92
CA ASN A 136 6.32 8.40 -4.63
C ASN A 136 6.12 8.83 -6.09
N GLY A 137 4.98 9.44 -6.39
CA GLY A 137 4.65 9.86 -7.76
C GLY A 137 4.30 8.70 -8.71
N GLN A 138 4.01 7.51 -8.19
CA GLN A 138 3.72 6.33 -8.99
C GLN A 138 2.26 5.91 -8.88
N ILE A 139 1.79 5.28 -9.95
CA ILE A 139 0.46 4.69 -10.06
C ILE A 139 0.56 3.26 -10.60
N VAL A 140 -0.38 2.40 -10.21
CA VAL A 140 -0.61 1.10 -10.83
C VAL A 140 -1.88 1.15 -11.67
N GLN A 141 -1.84 0.60 -12.88
CA GLN A 141 -2.92 0.71 -13.85
C GLN A 141 -3.01 -0.48 -14.81
N ALA A 142 -4.21 -0.70 -15.35
CA ALA A 142 -4.46 -1.48 -16.55
C ALA A 142 -4.79 -0.48 -17.68
N SER A 143 -3.84 -0.21 -18.57
CA SER A 143 -3.90 0.95 -19.47
C SER A 143 -4.65 0.68 -20.78
N THR A 144 -4.21 -0.29 -21.57
CA THR A 144 -4.77 -0.57 -22.89
C THR A 144 -4.36 -1.96 -23.40
N TYR A 145 -4.96 -2.40 -24.50
CA TYR A 145 -4.58 -3.65 -25.17
C TYR A 145 -3.09 -3.72 -25.49
N GLY A 146 -2.50 -4.90 -25.23
CA GLY A 146 -1.07 -5.14 -25.44
C GLY A 146 -0.17 -4.60 -24.33
N GLN A 147 -0.72 -3.87 -23.38
CA GLN A 147 -0.01 -3.41 -22.19
C GLN A 147 -0.57 -4.14 -20.96
N PRO A 148 0.25 -4.95 -20.26
CA PRO A 148 -0.20 -5.59 -19.03
C PRO A 148 -0.39 -4.57 -17.90
N VAL A 149 -1.06 -4.99 -16.83
CA VAL A 149 -1.09 -4.23 -15.58
C VAL A 149 0.33 -3.89 -15.16
N SER A 150 0.60 -2.63 -14.96
CA SER A 150 1.95 -2.13 -14.70
C SER A 150 1.97 -0.90 -13.80
N VAL A 151 3.13 -0.65 -13.21
CA VAL A 151 3.44 0.59 -12.48
C VAL A 151 4.09 1.58 -13.44
N THR A 152 3.67 2.83 -13.36
CA THR A 152 4.28 3.94 -14.10
C THR A 152 4.34 5.21 -13.24
N ASN A 153 5.13 6.19 -13.66
CA ASN A 153 5.13 7.50 -13.02
C ASN A 153 3.88 8.27 -13.43
N LEU A 154 3.22 8.89 -12.45
CA LEU A 154 2.04 9.72 -12.65
C LEU A 154 2.29 10.88 -13.63
N ASP A 155 3.50 11.46 -13.62
CA ASP A 155 3.87 12.58 -14.49
C ASP A 155 4.02 12.16 -15.97
N TYR A 156 4.16 10.88 -16.26
CA TYR A 156 4.21 10.37 -17.63
C TYR A 156 2.82 10.16 -18.23
N MET A 157 1.78 10.24 -17.41
CA MET A 157 0.40 10.10 -17.87
C MET A 157 -0.17 11.45 -18.30
N PRO A 158 -0.60 11.59 -19.56
CA PRO A 158 -1.25 12.82 -20.02
C PRO A 158 -2.69 12.92 -19.49
N GLY A 159 -3.20 14.15 -19.45
CA GLY A 159 -4.62 14.38 -19.20
C GLY A 159 -5.08 14.12 -17.78
N TYR A 160 -4.23 14.35 -16.76
CA TYR A 160 -4.67 14.33 -15.36
C TYR A 160 -5.94 15.19 -15.20
N ASN A 161 -6.98 14.62 -14.62
CA ASN A 161 -8.27 15.27 -14.40
C ASN A 161 -8.50 15.59 -12.92
N SER A 162 -8.53 14.57 -12.09
CA SER A 162 -8.89 14.68 -10.67
C SER A 162 -8.39 13.47 -9.88
N ALA A 163 -8.53 13.53 -8.55
CA ALA A 163 -8.31 12.37 -7.71
C ALA A 163 -9.37 12.27 -6.61
N ARG A 164 -9.60 11.06 -6.13
CA ARG A 164 -10.56 10.74 -5.08
C ARG A 164 -9.95 9.80 -4.04
N ARG A 165 -10.19 10.12 -2.77
CA ARG A 165 -9.94 9.22 -1.64
C ARG A 165 -11.23 8.51 -1.31
N ILE A 166 -11.19 7.18 -1.36
CA ILE A 166 -12.37 6.33 -1.19
C ILE A 166 -12.54 5.93 0.27
N VAL A 167 -11.42 5.73 1.00
CA VAL A 167 -11.38 5.28 2.40
C VAL A 167 -10.36 6.04 3.21
#